data_088116e53db1aa97a78c37857954c494
#
_entry.id   088116e53db1aa97a78c37857954c494
#
_cell.length_a   1.000
_cell.length_b   1.000
_cell.length_c   1.000
_cell.angle_alpha   90.00
_cell.angle_beta   90.00
_cell.angle_gamma   90.00
#
_symmetry.space_group_name_H-M   'P 1'
#
loop_
_entity.id
_entity.type
_entity.pdbx_description
1 polymer ?
#
loop_
_entity_poly.entity_id
_entity_poly.type
_entity_poly.pdbx_seq_one_letter_code
_entity_poly.pdbx_strand_id
1 'polypeptide(L)'
;MEEDNMRGMFRAVLCCLAVLIVAPASAAEKLRVTKAVAFAWTFTPLDVGMQMGIFAKHGLEIEASAAAGDAKMQQALTADSTDVGIGSGPGMAFMTKGVPAKAVAVMYGVPKNMAVMVGYNSPAKTVDDLKGLKLGVTTVGSLTDWIGKRINNLKGWQGSTGITTVPIGGMPPARAAIKTNQLDGYIGALEAGYALEEQKEWRVITGAAPFVDHFITHVFFVREETIAKRPEVVRAFLRGWMETIAFMKANKDKTVEITSKVVNIPPSVAARAYDEQMSNFSLDGTFDPKALAVLKQSFVGMGLLKDIPENDVMFTTQFVPVK
;
A
#
# COMPACT_ATOMS: atom_id res chain seq x y z
N MET A 1 77.19 8.49 -61.20
CA MET A 1 76.81 9.83 -60.76
C MET A 1 75.36 9.83 -60.50
N GLU A 2 75.17 9.89 -59.37
CA GLU A 2 74.39 10.42 -58.24
C GLU A 2 73.13 9.60 -57.96
N GLU A 3 73.21 8.80 -56.99
CA GLU A 3 72.75 8.96 -55.60
C GLU A 3 71.81 10.13 -55.35
N ASP A 4 70.54 9.82 -55.01
CA ASP A 4 69.92 10.54 -53.93
C ASP A 4 68.74 9.78 -53.31
N ASN A 5 69.01 9.41 -52.12
CA ASN A 5 68.17 9.50 -50.89
C ASN A 5 66.64 9.55 -51.04
N MET A 6 66.03 8.42 -50.76
CA MET A 6 64.58 8.39 -50.39
C MET A 6 64.42 7.90 -48.97
N ARG A 7 64.47 8.86 -48.06
CA ARG A 7 63.99 8.67 -46.66
C ARG A 7 62.49 8.68 -46.66
N GLY A 8 61.95 7.51 -46.80
CA GLY A 8 60.51 7.25 -46.56
C GLY A 8 60.19 7.36 -45.10
N MET A 9 59.50 8.40 -44.80
CA MET A 9 58.97 8.69 -43.46
C MET A 9 57.72 7.82 -43.24
N PHE A 10 57.86 6.70 -42.53
CA PHE A 10 56.75 5.89 -42.01
C PHE A 10 56.01 6.73 -40.95
N ARG A 11 54.94 7.38 -41.34
CA ARG A 11 53.95 7.90 -40.39
C ARG A 11 53.08 6.74 -39.93
N ALA A 12 53.40 6.18 -38.76
CA ALA A 12 52.53 5.30 -38.03
C ALA A 12 51.28 6.11 -37.57
N VAL A 13 50.19 5.91 -38.31
CA VAL A 13 48.87 6.38 -37.85
C VAL A 13 48.40 5.42 -36.77
N LEU A 14 48.61 5.82 -35.51
CA LEU A 14 48.08 5.10 -34.34
C LEU A 14 46.57 5.38 -34.27
N CYS A 15 45.78 4.55 -34.92
CA CYS A 15 44.32 4.53 -34.71
C CYS A 15 44.09 4.01 -33.31
N CYS A 16 43.89 4.93 -32.36
CA CYS A 16 43.28 4.59 -31.07
C CYS A 16 41.82 4.18 -31.30
N LEU A 17 41.60 2.86 -31.44
CA LEU A 17 40.27 2.29 -31.34
C LEU A 17 39.81 2.47 -29.88
N ALA A 18 39.09 3.53 -29.62
CA ALA A 18 38.32 3.67 -28.39
C ALA A 18 37.21 2.59 -28.43
N VAL A 19 37.49 1.43 -27.85
CA VAL A 19 36.46 0.43 -27.57
C VAL A 19 35.53 1.06 -26.53
N LEU A 20 34.45 1.64 -27.00
CA LEU A 20 33.30 1.96 -26.17
C LEU A 20 32.80 0.63 -25.62
N ILE A 21 33.21 0.30 -24.40
CA ILE A 21 32.59 -0.75 -23.61
C ILE A 21 31.17 -0.26 -23.33
N VAL A 22 30.25 -0.56 -24.25
CA VAL A 22 28.80 -0.45 -23.96
C VAL A 22 28.57 -1.56 -22.97
N ALA A 23 28.53 -1.20 -21.66
CA ALA A 23 28.03 -2.09 -20.64
C ALA A 23 26.65 -2.57 -21.10
N PRO A 24 26.36 -3.87 -21.13
CA PRO A 24 25.05 -4.34 -21.51
C PRO A 24 24.07 -3.65 -20.56
N ALA A 25 23.13 -2.91 -21.12
CA ALA A 25 22.00 -2.41 -20.34
C ALA A 25 21.36 -3.66 -19.71
N SER A 26 21.54 -3.83 -18.41
CA SER A 26 20.90 -4.93 -17.68
C SER A 26 19.41 -4.82 -17.98
N ALA A 27 18.83 -5.88 -18.54
CA ALA A 27 17.39 -5.92 -18.74
C ALA A 27 16.71 -5.61 -17.41
N ALA A 28 15.68 -4.76 -17.46
CA ALA A 28 14.95 -4.39 -16.24
C ALA A 28 14.39 -5.66 -15.58
N GLU A 29 14.58 -5.76 -14.28
CA GLU A 29 14.07 -6.87 -13.48
C GLU A 29 12.55 -6.76 -13.32
N LYS A 30 11.83 -7.78 -13.79
CA LYS A 30 10.37 -7.84 -13.61
C LYS A 30 10.01 -8.10 -12.16
N LEU A 31 9.07 -7.31 -11.64
CA LEU A 31 8.55 -7.43 -10.28
C LEU A 31 7.02 -7.34 -10.29
N ARG A 32 6.37 -8.42 -9.90
CA ARG A 32 4.91 -8.51 -9.77
C ARG A 32 4.49 -7.89 -8.44
N VAL A 33 3.67 -6.83 -8.50
CA VAL A 33 3.21 -6.08 -7.32
C VAL A 33 1.70 -6.06 -7.26
N THR A 34 1.11 -6.59 -6.19
CA THR A 34 -0.34 -6.61 -6.00
C THR A 34 -0.76 -5.65 -4.89
N LYS A 35 -1.61 -4.68 -5.20
CA LYS A 35 -2.28 -3.83 -4.22
C LYS A 35 -3.43 -4.61 -3.56
N ALA A 36 -3.65 -4.47 -2.26
CA ALA A 36 -4.79 -5.12 -1.58
C ALA A 36 -6.15 -4.64 -2.13
N VAL A 37 -6.24 -3.40 -2.61
CA VAL A 37 -7.41 -2.85 -3.31
C VAL A 37 -6.98 -1.94 -4.47
N ALA A 38 -7.81 -1.85 -5.51
CA ALA A 38 -7.48 -1.05 -6.70
C ALA A 38 -7.51 0.46 -6.43
N PHE A 39 -8.51 0.93 -5.66
CA PHE A 39 -8.90 2.32 -5.59
C PHE A 39 -8.69 2.88 -4.17
N ALA A 40 -7.43 2.93 -3.71
CA ALA A 40 -7.06 3.63 -2.50
C ALA A 40 -5.92 4.62 -2.81
N TRP A 41 -6.11 5.88 -2.43
CA TRP A 41 -5.13 6.93 -2.68
C TRP A 41 -3.76 6.60 -2.11
N THR A 42 -3.70 5.96 -0.93
CA THR A 42 -2.46 5.54 -0.28
C THR A 42 -1.65 4.50 -1.07
N PHE A 43 -2.24 3.83 -2.07
CA PHE A 43 -1.53 2.88 -2.93
C PHE A 43 -1.10 3.50 -4.27
N THR A 44 -1.51 4.73 -4.55
CA THR A 44 -1.18 5.43 -5.81
C THR A 44 0.29 5.79 -5.99
N PRO A 45 1.17 5.83 -4.95
CA PRO A 45 2.60 5.99 -5.22
C PRO A 45 3.16 4.93 -6.16
N LEU A 46 2.60 3.69 -6.17
CA LEU A 46 2.97 2.70 -7.17
C LEU A 46 2.71 3.21 -8.59
N ASP A 47 1.52 3.72 -8.82
CA ASP A 47 1.08 4.20 -10.14
C ASP A 47 1.84 5.49 -10.55
N VAL A 48 2.07 6.40 -9.61
CA VAL A 48 2.86 7.62 -9.83
C VAL A 48 4.31 7.26 -10.20
N GLY A 49 4.96 6.37 -9.43
CA GLY A 49 6.32 5.94 -9.69
C GLY A 49 6.49 5.23 -11.04
N MET A 50 5.50 4.42 -11.44
CA MET A 50 5.47 3.79 -12.75
C MET A 50 5.32 4.83 -13.87
N GLN A 51 4.35 5.75 -13.78
CA GLN A 51 4.11 6.76 -14.81
C GLN A 51 5.27 7.76 -14.94
N MET A 52 5.94 8.08 -13.84
CA MET A 52 7.11 8.96 -13.83
C MET A 52 8.42 8.24 -14.15
N GLY A 53 8.39 6.94 -14.43
CA GLY A 53 9.57 6.14 -14.75
C GLY A 53 10.55 5.96 -13.58
N ILE A 54 10.11 6.21 -12.34
CA ILE A 54 10.99 6.16 -11.17
C ILE A 54 11.46 4.71 -10.93
N PHE A 55 10.56 3.74 -10.96
CA PHE A 55 10.96 2.34 -10.80
C PHE A 55 11.90 1.86 -11.92
N ALA A 56 11.70 2.34 -13.15
CA ALA A 56 12.59 2.03 -14.27
C ALA A 56 14.02 2.56 -14.06
N LYS A 57 14.20 3.74 -13.43
CA LYS A 57 15.52 4.26 -13.03
C LYS A 57 16.22 3.35 -12.02
N HIS A 58 15.45 2.63 -11.20
CA HIS A 58 15.97 1.61 -10.28
C HIS A 58 16.11 0.22 -10.91
N GLY A 59 16.00 0.10 -12.24
CA GLY A 59 16.17 -1.15 -12.98
C GLY A 59 14.97 -2.10 -12.86
N LEU A 60 13.76 -1.60 -12.52
CA LEU A 60 12.58 -2.41 -12.33
C LEU A 60 11.51 -2.16 -13.39
N GLU A 61 10.96 -3.25 -13.91
CA GLU A 61 9.71 -3.30 -14.68
C GLU A 61 8.60 -3.81 -13.74
N ILE A 62 7.68 -2.92 -13.34
CA ILE A 62 6.60 -3.27 -12.40
C ILE A 62 5.39 -3.82 -13.14
N GLU A 63 4.99 -5.05 -12.82
CA GLU A 63 3.73 -5.65 -13.24
C GLU A 63 2.70 -5.47 -12.11
N ALA A 64 1.90 -4.39 -12.20
CA ALA A 64 0.97 -4.02 -11.14
C ALA A 64 -0.39 -4.72 -11.30
N SER A 65 -0.95 -5.21 -10.20
CA SER A 65 -2.30 -5.75 -10.12
C SER A 65 -2.99 -5.31 -8.82
N ALA A 66 -4.27 -5.65 -8.68
CA ALA A 66 -5.02 -5.38 -7.46
C ALA A 66 -5.92 -6.54 -7.08
N ALA A 67 -6.03 -6.79 -5.78
CA ALA A 67 -6.91 -7.78 -5.18
C ALA A 67 -8.22 -7.15 -4.68
N ALA A 68 -9.09 -7.98 -4.11
CA ALA A 68 -10.31 -7.54 -3.43
C ALA A 68 -10.18 -7.69 -1.90
N GLY A 69 -9.12 -7.12 -1.34
CA GLY A 69 -8.80 -7.12 0.09
C GLY A 69 -7.54 -7.91 0.44
N ASP A 70 -7.06 -7.69 1.68
CA ASP A 70 -5.80 -8.29 2.16
C ASP A 70 -5.77 -9.83 2.02
N ALA A 71 -6.84 -10.53 2.39
CA ALA A 71 -6.85 -11.99 2.32
C ALA A 71 -6.63 -12.51 0.89
N LYS A 72 -7.18 -11.83 -0.13
CA LYS A 72 -6.96 -12.19 -1.53
C LYS A 72 -5.54 -11.87 -2.00
N MET A 73 -4.97 -10.77 -1.56
CA MET A 73 -3.58 -10.44 -1.81
C MET A 73 -2.63 -11.46 -1.15
N GLN A 74 -2.91 -11.88 0.10
CA GLN A 74 -2.12 -12.92 0.77
C GLN A 74 -2.23 -14.29 0.09
N GLN A 75 -3.40 -14.61 -0.49
CA GLN A 75 -3.54 -15.79 -1.36
C GLN A 75 -2.66 -15.70 -2.60
N ALA A 76 -2.54 -14.51 -3.22
CA ALA A 76 -1.67 -14.29 -4.37
C ALA A 76 -0.18 -14.48 -4.02
N LEU A 77 0.26 -14.01 -2.84
CA LEU A 77 1.61 -14.27 -2.32
C LEU A 77 1.85 -15.77 -2.10
N THR A 78 0.86 -16.47 -1.54
CA THR A 78 0.94 -17.92 -1.30
C THR A 78 1.01 -18.73 -2.60
N ALA A 79 0.25 -18.32 -3.60
CA ALA A 79 0.15 -19.00 -4.90
C ALA A 79 1.27 -18.62 -5.88
N ASP A 80 2.29 -17.87 -5.45
CA ASP A 80 3.37 -17.35 -6.31
C ASP A 80 2.88 -16.54 -7.53
N SER A 81 1.73 -15.89 -7.42
CA SER A 81 1.23 -15.03 -8.48
C SER A 81 1.64 -13.56 -8.32
N THR A 82 2.29 -13.21 -7.21
CA THR A 82 2.87 -11.90 -6.92
C THR A 82 4.14 -12.03 -6.07
N ASP A 83 5.09 -11.12 -6.26
CA ASP A 83 6.34 -11.06 -5.49
C ASP A 83 6.22 -10.12 -4.29
N VAL A 84 5.47 -9.02 -4.47
CA VAL A 84 5.26 -7.97 -3.47
C VAL A 84 3.76 -7.71 -3.31
N GLY A 85 3.29 -7.70 -2.08
CA GLY A 85 1.95 -7.27 -1.70
C GLY A 85 1.99 -5.90 -1.02
N ILE A 86 1.16 -4.95 -1.47
CA ILE A 86 0.93 -3.70 -0.76
C ILE A 86 -0.37 -3.85 0.03
N GLY A 87 -0.27 -4.02 1.34
CA GLY A 87 -1.40 -4.35 2.18
C GLY A 87 -1.39 -3.70 3.55
N SER A 88 -2.27 -4.16 4.42
CA SER A 88 -2.45 -3.56 5.73
C SER A 88 -1.55 -4.15 6.81
N GLY A 89 -1.26 -3.34 7.85
CA GLY A 89 -0.58 -3.81 9.06
C GLY A 89 -1.29 -5.00 9.72
N PRO A 90 -2.63 -4.97 9.91
CA PRO A 90 -3.38 -6.15 10.36
C PRO A 90 -3.17 -7.40 9.52
N GLY A 91 -2.90 -7.25 8.22
CA GLY A 91 -2.53 -8.36 7.33
C GLY A 91 -1.28 -9.13 7.76
N MET A 92 -0.42 -8.57 8.61
CA MET A 92 0.74 -9.28 9.16
C MET A 92 0.33 -10.54 9.96
N ALA A 93 -0.88 -10.61 10.48
CA ALA A 93 -1.40 -11.81 11.15
C ALA A 93 -1.52 -13.02 10.23
N PHE A 94 -1.55 -12.85 8.90
CA PHE A 94 -1.61 -13.99 7.97
C PHE A 94 -0.30 -14.79 7.92
N MET A 95 0.85 -14.17 8.25
CA MET A 95 2.15 -14.85 8.32
C MET A 95 2.14 -15.94 9.39
N THR A 96 1.47 -15.70 10.53
CA THR A 96 1.31 -16.71 11.58
C THR A 96 0.41 -17.89 11.16
N LYS A 97 -0.29 -17.75 10.03
CA LYS A 97 -1.15 -18.79 9.43
C LYS A 97 -0.49 -19.47 8.23
N GLY A 98 0.81 -19.27 8.05
CA GLY A 98 1.61 -19.99 7.04
C GLY A 98 1.70 -19.30 5.67
N VAL A 99 1.33 -18.03 5.55
CA VAL A 99 1.64 -17.27 4.32
C VAL A 99 3.16 -17.09 4.22
N PRO A 100 3.82 -17.54 3.11
CA PRO A 100 5.27 -17.55 2.98
C PRO A 100 5.82 -16.18 2.56
N ALA A 101 5.54 -15.17 3.38
CA ALA A 101 5.96 -13.79 3.14
C ALA A 101 6.28 -13.11 4.48
N LYS A 102 6.95 -11.97 4.41
CA LYS A 102 7.20 -11.08 5.56
C LYS A 102 6.90 -9.64 5.20
N ALA A 103 6.47 -8.85 6.19
CA ALA A 103 6.48 -7.41 6.04
C ALA A 103 7.93 -6.93 6.06
N VAL A 104 8.34 -6.13 5.08
CA VAL A 104 9.73 -5.69 4.90
C VAL A 104 9.94 -4.21 5.20
N ALA A 105 8.88 -3.40 5.13
CA ALA A 105 8.92 -1.98 5.46
C ALA A 105 7.51 -1.46 5.77
N VAL A 106 7.44 -0.44 6.63
CA VAL A 106 6.21 0.32 6.88
C VAL A 106 6.01 1.32 5.73
N MET A 107 4.81 1.35 5.20
CA MET A 107 4.42 2.28 4.16
C MET A 107 3.69 3.50 4.72
N TYR A 108 2.80 3.29 5.68
CA TYR A 108 1.87 4.31 6.17
C TYR A 108 1.57 4.12 7.65
N GLY A 109 1.60 5.22 8.41
CA GLY A 109 1.43 5.22 9.86
C GLY A 109 -0.02 5.12 10.33
N VAL A 110 -0.48 6.08 11.14
CA VAL A 110 -1.85 6.13 11.69
C VAL A 110 -2.89 6.18 10.56
N PRO A 111 -4.06 5.49 10.70
CA PRO A 111 -5.03 5.31 9.59
C PRO A 111 -5.87 6.56 9.29
N LYS A 112 -5.20 7.68 8.93
CA LYS A 112 -5.84 8.92 8.48
C LYS A 112 -6.57 8.77 7.14
N ASN A 113 -6.23 7.74 6.39
CA ASN A 113 -6.79 7.42 5.08
C ASN A 113 -8.06 6.57 5.13
N MET A 114 -8.56 6.23 6.32
CA MET A 114 -9.68 5.31 6.48
C MET A 114 -10.86 5.99 7.17
N ALA A 115 -12.08 5.60 6.79
CA ALA A 115 -13.32 6.10 7.37
C ALA A 115 -14.40 5.03 7.49
N VAL A 116 -15.35 5.31 8.39
CA VAL A 116 -16.64 4.63 8.47
C VAL A 116 -17.70 5.50 7.79
N MET A 117 -18.40 4.93 6.84
CA MET A 117 -19.37 5.59 5.99
C MET A 117 -20.71 4.87 6.04
N VAL A 118 -21.79 5.61 5.91
CA VAL A 118 -23.15 5.09 5.81
C VAL A 118 -23.86 5.67 4.58
N GLY A 119 -24.98 5.09 4.17
CA GLY A 119 -25.81 5.69 3.13
C GLY A 119 -26.21 7.14 3.49
N TYR A 120 -26.30 8.03 2.50
CA TYR A 120 -26.51 9.47 2.72
C TYR A 120 -27.75 9.76 3.58
N ASN A 121 -28.83 9.01 3.39
CA ASN A 121 -30.11 9.15 4.11
C ASN A 121 -30.17 8.28 5.39
N SER A 122 -29.08 7.62 5.78
CA SER A 122 -29.03 6.85 7.01
C SER A 122 -29.36 7.74 8.23
N PRO A 123 -30.09 7.24 9.23
CA PRO A 123 -30.32 7.97 10.48
C PRO A 123 -29.06 8.12 11.33
N ALA A 124 -28.04 7.23 11.15
CA ALA A 124 -26.79 7.28 11.89
C ALA A 124 -26.02 8.57 11.58
N LYS A 125 -25.63 9.33 12.61
CA LYS A 125 -24.90 10.60 12.50
C LYS A 125 -23.62 10.63 13.33
N THR A 126 -23.50 9.75 14.30
CA THR A 126 -22.39 9.68 15.26
C THR A 126 -21.83 8.26 15.31
N VAL A 127 -20.69 8.09 15.96
CA VAL A 127 -20.09 6.75 16.19
C VAL A 127 -21.03 5.86 17.01
N ASP A 128 -21.78 6.44 17.96
CA ASP A 128 -22.68 5.66 18.81
C ASP A 128 -23.88 5.12 18.03
N ASP A 129 -24.28 5.78 16.97
CA ASP A 129 -25.36 5.32 16.09
C ASP A 129 -24.92 4.12 15.21
N LEU A 130 -23.63 3.77 15.19
CA LEU A 130 -23.13 2.59 14.49
C LEU A 130 -23.43 1.27 15.22
N LYS A 131 -23.91 1.37 16.47
CA LYS A 131 -24.23 0.19 17.28
C LYS A 131 -25.32 -0.65 16.62
N GLY A 132 -25.03 -1.95 16.41
CA GLY A 132 -25.95 -2.90 15.78
C GLY A 132 -25.97 -2.86 14.26
N LEU A 133 -25.24 -1.92 13.60
CA LEU A 133 -25.21 -1.83 12.14
C LEU A 133 -24.34 -2.92 11.50
N LYS A 134 -24.71 -3.29 10.28
CA LYS A 134 -23.95 -4.16 9.39
C LYS A 134 -23.07 -3.32 8.47
N LEU A 135 -21.77 -3.32 8.70
CA LEU A 135 -20.83 -2.55 7.89
C LEU A 135 -20.03 -3.48 6.99
N GLY A 136 -20.03 -3.17 5.70
CA GLY A 136 -19.20 -3.86 4.73
C GLY A 136 -17.71 -3.61 5.01
N VAL A 137 -16.90 -4.65 4.82
CA VAL A 137 -15.44 -4.60 4.91
C VAL A 137 -14.82 -5.35 3.72
N THR A 138 -13.54 -5.13 3.44
CA THR A 138 -12.91 -5.81 2.31
C THR A 138 -12.85 -7.32 2.51
N THR A 139 -12.15 -7.77 3.54
CA THR A 139 -12.01 -9.19 3.91
C THR A 139 -11.87 -9.34 5.41
N VAL A 140 -12.17 -10.51 5.93
CA VAL A 140 -11.89 -10.86 7.34
C VAL A 140 -10.38 -10.76 7.59
N GLY A 141 -10.00 -10.13 8.70
CA GLY A 141 -8.60 -9.90 9.09
C GLY A 141 -7.91 -8.75 8.34
N SER A 142 -8.62 -8.01 7.48
CA SER A 142 -8.11 -6.79 6.85
C SER A 142 -8.17 -5.59 7.78
N LEU A 143 -7.54 -4.46 7.36
CA LEU A 143 -7.63 -3.20 8.08
C LEU A 143 -9.07 -2.74 8.31
N THR A 144 -9.95 -2.89 7.33
CA THR A 144 -11.36 -2.47 7.44
C THR A 144 -12.12 -3.30 8.47
N ASP A 145 -11.89 -4.61 8.51
CA ASP A 145 -12.43 -5.49 9.55
C ASP A 145 -11.85 -5.15 10.94
N TRP A 146 -10.53 -4.88 10.98
CA TRP A 146 -9.86 -4.45 12.20
C TRP A 146 -10.49 -3.17 12.78
N ILE A 147 -10.75 -2.15 11.93
CA ILE A 147 -11.36 -0.89 12.37
C ILE A 147 -12.73 -1.13 13.01
N GLY A 148 -13.61 -1.92 12.38
CA GLY A 148 -14.92 -2.24 12.94
C GLY A 148 -14.82 -2.93 14.31
N LYS A 149 -13.94 -3.91 14.44
CA LYS A 149 -13.68 -4.61 15.71
C LYS A 149 -13.05 -3.68 16.76
N ARG A 150 -12.17 -2.78 16.35
CA ARG A 150 -11.54 -1.81 17.24
C ARG A 150 -12.57 -0.84 17.84
N ILE A 151 -13.51 -0.35 17.03
CA ILE A 151 -14.59 0.49 17.52
C ILE A 151 -15.43 -0.29 18.53
N ASN A 152 -15.83 -1.52 18.22
CA ASN A 152 -16.54 -2.39 19.13
C ASN A 152 -15.83 -2.55 20.48
N ASN A 153 -14.53 -2.86 20.42
CA ASN A 153 -13.70 -3.03 21.62
C ASN A 153 -13.65 -1.76 22.48
N LEU A 154 -13.39 -0.60 21.88
CA LEU A 154 -13.32 0.67 22.59
C LEU A 154 -14.66 1.13 23.18
N LYS A 155 -15.76 0.78 22.52
CA LYS A 155 -17.12 1.11 22.99
C LYS A 155 -17.69 0.05 23.96
N GLY A 156 -16.96 -1.03 24.23
CA GLY A 156 -17.46 -2.14 25.04
C GLY A 156 -18.63 -2.88 24.42
N TRP A 157 -18.82 -2.79 23.10
CA TRP A 157 -19.89 -3.48 22.38
C TRP A 157 -19.49 -4.93 22.09
N GLN A 158 -20.35 -5.87 22.47
CA GLN A 158 -20.07 -7.29 22.33
C GLN A 158 -21.15 -8.03 21.55
N GLY A 159 -20.74 -9.09 20.84
CA GLY A 159 -21.66 -9.95 20.11
C GLY A 159 -22.50 -9.18 19.06
N SER A 160 -23.79 -9.51 19.00
CA SER A 160 -24.74 -8.89 18.06
C SER A 160 -25.13 -7.45 18.41
N THR A 161 -24.66 -6.92 19.55
CA THR A 161 -24.97 -5.55 19.94
C THR A 161 -24.03 -4.52 19.36
N GLY A 162 -22.88 -4.92 18.81
CA GLY A 162 -21.91 -4.05 18.19
C GLY A 162 -22.05 -3.97 16.67
N ILE A 163 -21.07 -3.33 16.03
CA ILE A 163 -20.92 -3.36 14.59
C ILE A 163 -20.70 -4.80 14.13
N THR A 164 -21.50 -5.25 13.18
CA THR A 164 -21.26 -6.52 12.49
C THR A 164 -20.48 -6.25 11.20
N THR A 165 -19.24 -6.73 11.08
CA THR A 165 -18.46 -6.61 9.86
C THR A 165 -18.82 -7.71 8.87
N VAL A 166 -19.13 -7.31 7.63
CA VAL A 166 -19.53 -8.23 6.55
C VAL A 166 -18.50 -8.16 5.42
N PRO A 167 -17.74 -9.24 5.14
CA PRO A 167 -16.76 -9.24 4.06
C PRO A 167 -17.47 -9.21 2.70
N ILE A 168 -17.28 -8.10 1.96
CA ILE A 168 -17.94 -7.85 0.66
C ILE A 168 -16.97 -7.50 -0.45
N GLY A 169 -15.67 -7.44 -0.16
CA GLY A 169 -14.66 -7.00 -1.10
C GLY A 169 -14.54 -5.47 -1.17
N GLY A 170 -14.52 -4.92 -2.36
CA GLY A 170 -14.28 -3.48 -2.55
C GLY A 170 -15.54 -2.62 -2.59
N MET A 171 -15.33 -1.35 -2.93
CA MET A 171 -16.38 -0.32 -2.98
C MET A 171 -17.57 -0.64 -3.91
N PRO A 172 -17.37 -1.17 -5.15
CA PRO A 172 -18.52 -1.39 -6.05
C PRO A 172 -19.58 -2.35 -5.47
N PRO A 173 -19.24 -3.55 -4.95
CA PRO A 173 -20.24 -4.41 -4.33
C PRO A 173 -20.83 -3.81 -3.05
N ALA A 174 -20.07 -3.03 -2.27
CA ALA A 174 -20.58 -2.33 -1.09
C ALA A 174 -21.67 -1.30 -1.48
N ARG A 175 -21.44 -0.53 -2.54
CA ARG A 175 -22.46 0.43 -3.05
C ARG A 175 -23.76 -0.28 -3.43
N ALA A 176 -23.68 -1.43 -4.11
CA ALA A 176 -24.86 -2.21 -4.47
C ALA A 176 -25.60 -2.73 -3.22
N ALA A 177 -24.89 -3.28 -2.26
CA ALA A 177 -25.45 -3.83 -1.03
C ALA A 177 -26.12 -2.76 -0.15
N ILE A 178 -25.56 -1.55 -0.07
CA ILE A 178 -26.19 -0.43 0.66
C ILE A 178 -27.45 0.05 -0.04
N LYS A 179 -27.45 0.15 -1.38
CA LYS A 179 -28.64 0.53 -2.17
C LYS A 179 -29.81 -0.45 -1.98
N THR A 180 -29.52 -1.72 -1.71
CA THR A 180 -30.53 -2.78 -1.50
C THR A 180 -30.80 -3.05 -0.01
N ASN A 181 -30.30 -2.22 0.90
CA ASN A 181 -30.43 -2.35 2.36
C ASN A 181 -29.89 -3.71 2.91
N GLN A 182 -28.93 -4.32 2.24
CA GLN A 182 -28.23 -5.50 2.73
C GLN A 182 -27.10 -5.12 3.69
N LEU A 183 -26.56 -3.91 3.55
CA LEU A 183 -25.60 -3.28 4.45
C LEU A 183 -26.09 -1.88 4.81
N ASP A 184 -25.73 -1.45 6.02
CA ASP A 184 -26.03 -0.10 6.53
C ASP A 184 -24.93 0.91 6.16
N GLY A 185 -23.71 0.41 5.92
CA GLY A 185 -22.57 1.24 5.62
C GLY A 185 -21.35 0.43 5.18
N TYR A 186 -20.21 1.10 5.09
CA TYR A 186 -18.95 0.52 4.66
C TYR A 186 -17.77 1.16 5.41
N ILE A 187 -16.75 0.37 5.69
CA ILE A 187 -15.47 0.87 6.20
C ILE A 187 -14.46 0.79 5.05
N GLY A 188 -13.89 1.93 4.69
CA GLY A 188 -13.02 2.01 3.51
C GLY A 188 -12.21 3.29 3.42
N ALA A 189 -11.70 3.57 2.23
CA ALA A 189 -10.87 4.73 1.96
C ALA A 189 -11.64 6.04 2.14
N LEU A 190 -11.03 6.98 2.88
CA LEU A 190 -11.67 8.26 3.25
C LEU A 190 -11.98 9.12 2.02
N GLU A 191 -11.08 9.17 1.05
CA GLU A 191 -11.25 9.94 -0.19
C GLU A 191 -12.43 9.43 -1.04
N ALA A 192 -12.66 8.13 -1.01
CA ALA A 192 -13.84 7.57 -1.67
C ALA A 192 -15.13 8.00 -0.94
N GLY A 193 -15.07 8.10 0.39
CA GLY A 193 -16.15 8.67 1.20
C GLY A 193 -16.46 10.11 0.78
N TYR A 194 -15.45 10.96 0.65
CA TYR A 194 -15.61 12.35 0.19
C TYR A 194 -16.24 12.46 -1.20
N ALA A 195 -15.76 11.63 -2.14
CA ALA A 195 -16.32 11.62 -3.49
C ALA A 195 -17.81 11.21 -3.53
N LEU A 196 -18.19 10.25 -2.69
CA LEU A 196 -19.58 9.79 -2.59
C LEU A 196 -20.47 10.75 -1.77
N GLU A 197 -19.88 11.52 -0.86
CA GLU A 197 -20.56 12.57 -0.11
C GLU A 197 -20.93 13.76 -1.03
N GLU A 198 -20.02 14.19 -1.92
CA GLU A 198 -20.32 15.18 -2.98
C GLU A 198 -21.47 14.74 -3.90
N GLN A 199 -21.57 13.42 -4.16
CA GLN A 199 -22.65 12.82 -4.95
C GLN A 199 -23.94 12.61 -4.14
N LYS A 200 -23.97 12.90 -2.84
CA LYS A 200 -25.07 12.61 -1.91
C LYS A 200 -25.50 11.14 -1.90
N GLU A 201 -24.53 10.24 -2.13
CA GLU A 201 -24.78 8.80 -2.04
C GLU A 201 -24.48 8.26 -0.64
N TRP A 202 -23.36 8.68 -0.06
CA TRP A 202 -22.91 8.27 1.28
C TRP A 202 -22.56 9.48 2.13
N ARG A 203 -22.33 9.23 3.40
CA ARG A 203 -21.86 10.21 4.37
C ARG A 203 -20.77 9.60 5.24
N VAL A 204 -19.69 10.35 5.44
CA VAL A 204 -18.63 9.99 6.40
C VAL A 204 -19.13 10.24 7.81
N ILE A 205 -19.14 9.21 8.66
CA ILE A 205 -19.47 9.32 10.09
C ILE A 205 -18.24 9.70 10.90
N THR A 206 -17.12 9.03 10.61
CA THR A 206 -15.86 9.28 11.31
C THR A 206 -14.68 8.77 10.49
N GLY A 207 -13.53 9.42 10.66
CA GLY A 207 -12.23 8.83 10.29
C GLY A 207 -11.83 7.72 11.27
N ALA A 208 -10.86 6.91 10.91
CA ALA A 208 -10.36 5.84 11.76
C ALA A 208 -9.24 6.28 12.73
N ALA A 209 -8.53 7.37 12.43
CA ALA A 209 -7.43 7.87 13.24
C ALA A 209 -7.78 8.12 14.73
N PRO A 210 -8.97 8.61 15.10
CA PRO A 210 -9.33 8.83 16.51
C PRO A 210 -9.37 7.56 17.38
N PHE A 211 -9.36 6.38 16.78
CA PHE A 211 -9.45 5.11 17.50
C PHE A 211 -8.08 4.46 17.79
N VAL A 212 -6.99 5.08 17.33
CA VAL A 212 -5.63 4.56 17.58
C VAL A 212 -4.55 5.64 17.39
N ASP A 213 -3.72 5.85 18.40
CA ASP A 213 -2.68 6.88 18.38
C ASP A 213 -1.40 6.43 17.68
N HIS A 214 -0.99 5.19 17.90
CA HIS A 214 0.19 4.58 17.31
C HIS A 214 -0.24 3.35 16.51
N PHE A 215 0.02 3.34 15.21
CA PHE A 215 -0.40 2.22 14.36
C PHE A 215 0.45 2.09 13.10
N ILE A 216 0.51 0.87 12.60
CA ILE A 216 1.03 0.53 11.28
C ILE A 216 -0.16 0.24 10.39
N THR A 217 -0.56 1.21 9.56
CA THR A 217 -1.73 1.07 8.69
C THR A 217 -1.43 0.21 7.48
N HIS A 218 -0.31 0.48 6.81
CA HIS A 218 0.09 -0.27 5.61
C HIS A 218 1.56 -0.64 5.64
N VAL A 219 1.86 -1.79 5.05
CA VAL A 219 3.21 -2.35 4.90
C VAL A 219 3.39 -2.97 3.50
N PHE A 220 4.64 -3.23 3.14
CA PHE A 220 5.00 -4.07 2.00
C PHE A 220 5.25 -5.48 2.49
N PHE A 221 4.52 -6.43 1.93
CA PHE A 221 4.77 -7.86 2.08
C PHE A 221 5.62 -8.34 0.93
N VAL A 222 6.65 -9.12 1.21
CA VAL A 222 7.49 -9.73 0.17
C VAL A 222 7.58 -11.21 0.46
N ARG A 223 7.48 -12.04 -0.58
CA ARG A 223 7.65 -13.49 -0.44
C ARG A 223 9.03 -13.82 0.10
N GLU A 224 9.10 -14.77 1.02
CA GLU A 224 10.38 -15.22 1.61
C GLU A 224 11.37 -15.68 0.54
N GLU A 225 10.88 -16.33 -0.52
CA GLU A 225 11.71 -16.72 -1.66
C GLU A 225 12.31 -15.51 -2.38
N THR A 226 11.53 -14.45 -2.61
CA THR A 226 12.01 -13.19 -3.21
C THR A 226 13.02 -12.49 -2.29
N ILE A 227 12.77 -12.49 -0.97
CA ILE A 227 13.72 -11.96 0.02
C ILE A 227 15.06 -12.71 -0.05
N ALA A 228 15.02 -14.03 -0.15
CA ALA A 228 16.24 -14.87 -0.16
C ALA A 228 17.02 -14.83 -1.49
N LYS A 229 16.29 -14.89 -2.61
CA LYS A 229 16.93 -15.04 -3.94
C LYS A 229 17.16 -13.71 -4.66
N ARG A 230 16.36 -12.66 -4.36
CA ARG A 230 16.38 -11.37 -5.07
C ARG A 230 16.37 -10.17 -4.11
N PRO A 231 17.23 -10.14 -3.05
CA PRO A 231 17.20 -9.07 -2.05
C PRO A 231 17.46 -7.68 -2.65
N GLU A 232 18.27 -7.57 -3.71
CA GLU A 232 18.54 -6.29 -4.35
C GLU A 232 17.34 -5.74 -5.13
N VAL A 233 16.50 -6.61 -5.67
CA VAL A 233 15.22 -6.22 -6.29
C VAL A 233 14.28 -5.63 -5.23
N VAL A 234 14.23 -6.21 -4.02
CA VAL A 234 13.45 -5.66 -2.89
C VAL A 234 13.99 -4.28 -2.50
N ARG A 235 15.32 -4.13 -2.39
CA ARG A 235 15.96 -2.83 -2.09
C ARG A 235 15.65 -1.79 -3.16
N ALA A 236 15.75 -2.17 -4.44
CA ALA A 236 15.45 -1.29 -5.57
C ALA A 236 13.98 -0.84 -5.55
N PHE A 237 13.04 -1.74 -5.26
CA PHE A 237 11.63 -1.42 -5.12
C PHE A 237 11.38 -0.41 -4.00
N LEU A 238 11.94 -0.64 -2.81
CA LEU A 238 11.77 0.26 -1.67
C LEU A 238 12.40 1.63 -1.93
N ARG A 239 13.60 1.71 -2.54
CA ARG A 239 14.20 2.98 -2.97
C ARG A 239 13.32 3.72 -3.97
N GLY A 240 12.83 3.02 -4.99
CA GLY A 240 11.90 3.60 -5.98
C GLY A 240 10.62 4.12 -5.33
N TRP A 241 10.11 3.41 -4.33
CA TRP A 241 8.95 3.88 -3.56
C TRP A 241 9.26 5.16 -2.78
N MET A 242 10.38 5.22 -2.05
CA MET A 242 10.75 6.42 -1.27
C MET A 242 11.06 7.61 -2.18
N GLU A 243 11.71 7.39 -3.33
CA GLU A 243 11.90 8.44 -4.35
C GLU A 243 10.55 8.93 -4.89
N THR A 244 9.58 8.03 -5.10
CA THR A 244 8.23 8.41 -5.51
C THR A 244 7.53 9.25 -4.45
N ILE A 245 7.64 8.91 -3.16
CA ILE A 245 7.08 9.73 -2.08
C ILE A 245 7.73 11.13 -2.07
N ALA A 246 9.04 11.22 -2.26
CA ALA A 246 9.74 12.51 -2.37
C ALA A 246 9.25 13.31 -3.59
N PHE A 247 9.10 12.67 -4.75
CA PHE A 247 8.53 13.28 -5.95
C PHE A 247 7.12 13.83 -5.70
N MET A 248 6.25 13.03 -5.11
CA MET A 248 4.87 13.42 -4.81
C MET A 248 4.81 14.63 -3.88
N LYS A 249 5.68 14.69 -2.87
CA LYS A 249 5.79 15.84 -1.96
C LYS A 249 6.23 17.13 -2.68
N ALA A 250 7.13 17.01 -3.63
CA ALA A 250 7.65 18.15 -4.39
C ALA A 250 6.72 18.59 -5.53
N ASN A 251 5.78 17.75 -5.97
CA ASN A 251 4.99 17.96 -7.19
C ASN A 251 3.49 17.68 -6.94
N LYS A 252 2.87 18.50 -6.05
CA LYS A 252 1.46 18.34 -5.66
C LYS A 252 0.51 18.26 -6.86
N ASP A 253 0.58 19.24 -7.77
CA ASP A 253 -0.37 19.31 -8.90
C ASP A 253 -0.29 18.07 -9.80
N LYS A 254 0.94 17.61 -10.09
CA LYS A 254 1.13 16.40 -10.90
C LYS A 254 0.67 15.14 -10.16
N THR A 255 0.89 15.10 -8.85
CA THR A 255 0.39 14.02 -7.99
C THR A 255 -1.14 13.96 -8.00
N VAL A 256 -1.80 15.11 -7.82
CA VAL A 256 -3.27 15.22 -7.86
C VAL A 256 -3.80 14.80 -9.23
N GLU A 257 -3.19 15.25 -10.32
CA GLU A 257 -3.59 14.85 -11.68
C GLU A 257 -3.56 13.33 -11.88
N ILE A 258 -2.45 12.69 -11.48
CA ILE A 258 -2.29 11.24 -11.67
C ILE A 258 -3.24 10.48 -10.74
N THR A 259 -3.26 10.82 -9.46
CA THR A 259 -4.02 10.08 -8.45
C THR A 259 -5.52 10.21 -8.64
N SER A 260 -6.01 11.38 -9.07
CA SER A 260 -7.41 11.60 -9.45
C SER A 260 -7.88 10.60 -10.51
N LYS A 261 -7.05 10.40 -11.55
CA LYS A 261 -7.36 9.44 -12.64
C LYS A 261 -7.28 7.99 -12.17
N VAL A 262 -6.24 7.65 -11.40
CA VAL A 262 -6.02 6.28 -10.91
C VAL A 262 -7.13 5.81 -9.97
N VAL A 263 -7.51 6.67 -9.02
CA VAL A 263 -8.55 6.35 -8.01
C VAL A 263 -9.97 6.62 -8.56
N ASN A 264 -10.07 7.31 -9.70
CA ASN A 264 -11.34 7.73 -10.31
C ASN A 264 -12.19 8.60 -9.36
N ILE A 265 -11.57 9.66 -8.82
CA ILE A 265 -12.20 10.65 -7.94
C ILE A 265 -12.01 12.06 -8.52
N PRO A 266 -12.87 13.05 -8.16
CA PRO A 266 -12.67 14.43 -8.56
C PRO A 266 -11.29 14.98 -8.17
N PRO A 267 -10.67 15.85 -8.99
CA PRO A 267 -9.39 16.47 -8.64
C PRO A 267 -9.41 17.22 -7.29
N SER A 268 -10.53 17.85 -6.94
CA SER A 268 -10.77 18.49 -5.62
C SER A 268 -10.62 17.51 -4.47
N VAL A 269 -11.21 16.33 -4.60
CA VAL A 269 -11.12 15.25 -3.61
C VAL A 269 -9.69 14.68 -3.55
N ALA A 270 -9.03 14.50 -4.70
CA ALA A 270 -7.64 14.04 -4.74
C ALA A 270 -6.69 15.06 -4.09
N ALA A 271 -6.92 16.37 -4.30
CA ALA A 271 -6.15 17.43 -3.64
C ALA A 271 -6.36 17.43 -2.13
N ARG A 272 -7.61 17.26 -1.67
CA ARG A 272 -7.91 17.12 -0.25
C ARG A 272 -7.24 15.89 0.37
N ALA A 273 -7.32 14.74 -0.30
CA ALA A 273 -6.64 13.53 0.14
C ALA A 273 -5.12 13.73 0.24
N TYR A 274 -4.50 14.44 -0.72
CA TYR A 274 -3.10 14.81 -0.66
C TYR A 274 -2.78 15.62 0.60
N ASP A 275 -3.52 16.69 0.87
CA ASP A 275 -3.27 17.58 2.00
C ASP A 275 -3.42 16.88 3.35
N GLU A 276 -4.41 16.00 3.49
CA GLU A 276 -4.68 15.29 4.74
C GLU A 276 -3.76 14.08 4.97
N GLN A 277 -3.31 13.42 3.90
CA GLN A 277 -2.71 12.08 4.00
C GLN A 277 -1.23 12.04 3.68
N MET A 278 -0.70 12.96 2.84
CA MET A 278 0.66 12.88 2.32
C MET A 278 1.74 12.85 3.42
N SER A 279 1.53 13.59 4.50
CA SER A 279 2.48 13.65 5.63
C SER A 279 2.62 12.35 6.41
N ASN A 280 1.71 11.38 6.20
CA ASN A 280 1.65 10.15 7.00
C ASN A 280 2.34 8.95 6.33
N PHE A 281 2.86 9.13 5.11
CA PHE A 281 3.75 8.14 4.49
C PHE A 281 5.06 8.05 5.26
N SER A 282 5.53 6.82 5.48
CA SER A 282 6.87 6.58 6.01
C SER A 282 7.93 7.10 5.04
N LEU A 283 9.02 7.63 5.58
CA LEU A 283 10.13 8.16 4.80
C LEU A 283 11.30 7.19 4.65
N ASP A 284 11.34 6.17 5.48
CA ASP A 284 12.44 5.20 5.55
C ASP A 284 11.99 3.76 5.77
N GLY A 285 10.69 3.53 5.93
CA GLY A 285 10.11 2.20 6.12
C GLY A 285 10.27 1.59 7.53
N THR A 286 10.86 2.30 8.48
CA THR A 286 11.15 1.77 9.82
C THR A 286 9.89 1.40 10.59
N PHE A 287 9.94 0.28 11.31
CA PHE A 287 8.86 -0.17 12.19
C PHE A 287 8.97 0.56 13.55
N ASP A 288 8.00 1.43 13.86
CA ASP A 288 7.89 2.03 15.19
C ASP A 288 7.53 0.94 16.22
N PRO A 289 8.36 0.73 17.27
CA PRO A 289 8.11 -0.30 18.27
C PRO A 289 6.78 -0.12 19.02
N LYS A 290 6.35 1.13 19.26
CA LYS A 290 5.05 1.40 19.92
C LYS A 290 3.88 1.02 19.02
N ALA A 291 3.93 1.43 17.76
CA ALA A 291 2.90 1.07 16.78
C ALA A 291 2.81 -0.44 16.55
N LEU A 292 3.98 -1.11 16.52
CA LEU A 292 4.06 -2.57 16.40
C LEU A 292 3.45 -3.26 17.63
N ALA A 293 3.73 -2.79 18.84
CA ALA A 293 3.17 -3.34 20.06
C ALA A 293 1.64 -3.20 20.09
N VAL A 294 1.10 -2.02 19.74
CA VAL A 294 -0.35 -1.79 19.63
C VAL A 294 -0.98 -2.74 18.61
N LEU A 295 -0.36 -2.90 17.45
CA LEU A 295 -0.84 -3.80 16.41
C LEU A 295 -0.88 -5.25 16.90
N LYS A 296 0.22 -5.76 17.46
CA LYS A 296 0.31 -7.14 17.98
C LYS A 296 -0.69 -7.43 19.09
N GLN A 297 -0.82 -6.52 20.06
CA GLN A 297 -1.81 -6.63 21.13
C GLN A 297 -3.24 -6.66 20.60
N SER A 298 -3.51 -5.89 19.54
CA SER A 298 -4.83 -5.85 18.93
C SER A 298 -5.23 -7.19 18.30
N PHE A 299 -4.28 -8.00 17.83
CA PHE A 299 -4.58 -9.32 17.26
C PHE A 299 -5.22 -10.24 18.31
N VAL A 300 -4.70 -10.23 19.53
CA VAL A 300 -5.24 -11.02 20.63
C VAL A 300 -6.52 -10.38 21.18
N GLY A 301 -6.49 -9.08 21.45
CA GLY A 301 -7.65 -8.36 22.02
C GLY A 301 -8.91 -8.40 21.13
N MET A 302 -8.76 -8.66 19.84
CA MET A 302 -9.89 -8.79 18.89
C MET A 302 -10.14 -10.24 18.43
N GLY A 303 -9.48 -11.21 19.06
CA GLY A 303 -9.65 -12.63 18.74
C GLY A 303 -9.15 -13.05 17.35
N LEU A 304 -8.26 -12.29 16.74
CA LEU A 304 -7.64 -12.65 15.46
C LEU A 304 -6.57 -13.73 15.64
N LEU A 305 -5.83 -13.66 16.75
CA LEU A 305 -4.84 -14.65 17.19
C LEU A 305 -5.10 -15.01 18.65
N LYS A 306 -4.64 -16.20 19.07
CA LYS A 306 -4.70 -16.63 20.47
C LYS A 306 -3.62 -15.96 21.32
N ASP A 307 -2.42 -15.85 20.77
CA ASP A 307 -1.23 -15.34 21.44
C ASP A 307 -0.59 -14.20 20.66
N ILE A 308 0.21 -13.37 21.33
CA ILE A 308 1.01 -12.33 20.68
C ILE A 308 2.10 -13.01 19.85
N PRO A 309 2.13 -12.78 18.53
CA PRO A 309 3.07 -13.47 17.66
C PRO A 309 4.51 -12.96 17.83
N GLU A 310 5.48 -13.83 17.54
CA GLU A 310 6.88 -13.45 17.46
C GLU A 310 7.13 -12.51 16.26
N ASN A 311 8.13 -11.64 16.41
CA ASN A 311 8.42 -10.61 15.40
C ASN A 311 8.93 -11.22 14.11
N ASP A 312 9.84 -12.18 14.18
CA ASP A 312 10.50 -12.82 13.05
C ASP A 312 9.56 -13.62 12.15
N VAL A 313 8.43 -14.07 12.69
CA VAL A 313 7.36 -14.69 11.90
C VAL A 313 6.71 -13.67 10.96
N MET A 314 6.47 -12.45 11.45
CA MET A 314 5.63 -11.45 10.76
C MET A 314 6.41 -10.52 9.85
N PHE A 315 7.62 -10.10 10.25
CA PHE A 315 8.39 -9.09 9.54
C PHE A 315 9.89 -9.28 9.65
N THR A 316 10.62 -8.56 8.82
CA THR A 316 12.09 -8.44 8.91
C THR A 316 12.51 -6.98 8.81
N THR A 317 13.58 -6.62 9.50
CA THR A 317 14.18 -5.27 9.43
C THR A 317 15.37 -5.20 8.46
N GLN A 318 15.63 -6.27 7.71
CA GLN A 318 16.79 -6.38 6.80
C GLN A 318 16.87 -5.25 5.76
N PHE A 319 15.74 -4.62 5.43
CA PHE A 319 15.63 -3.63 4.36
C PHE A 319 15.39 -2.20 4.86
N VAL A 320 15.32 -2.00 6.17
CA VAL A 320 15.05 -0.70 6.78
C VAL A 320 16.14 -0.31 7.77
N PRO A 321 16.44 1.00 7.92
CA PRO A 321 15.90 2.10 7.13
C PRO A 321 16.30 2.01 5.65
N VAL A 322 15.39 2.39 4.75
CA VAL A 322 15.64 2.45 3.31
C VAL A 322 16.63 3.58 3.03
N LYS A 323 17.75 3.27 2.33
CA LYS A 323 18.85 4.21 2.00
C LYS A 323 18.93 4.43 0.50
#